data_7bcf1dc0ca84a7cb15a0dcc37bb08095
#
_entry.id   7bcf1dc0ca84a7cb15a0dcc37bb08095
#
_cell.length_a   1.000
_cell.length_b   1.000
_cell.length_c   1.000
_cell.angle_alpha   90.00
_cell.angle_beta   90.00
_cell.angle_gamma   90.00
#
_symmetry.space_group_name_H-M   'P 1'
#
loop_
_entity.id
_entity.type
_entity.pdbx_description
1 polymer ?
#
loop_
_entity_poly.entity_id
_entity_poly.type
_entity_poly.pdbx_seq_one_letter_code
_entity_poly.pdbx_strand_id
1 'polypeptide(L)'
;MKFRIDKYLLSKTEELAFITVKEDAEFKLEGYTLPKDGLNVPIKNEVLVKGIKENTAQEGLNSMSIADAMIYIIGIDPQFRYNDEYKKFLKALEKNVKFDAKSYMGYMSRKYFEIGEVTDALIYVKALITLYPDDIQGLYNYAIVCQELATQYQKDYDAKAMNDMLLEAGEKLEQVTNLDPNFALAYYHLGYHYYNQNQYIKAKVIWEEALKLGLDEEFTAEVQDNLGKMYSKVEYEEGYTLVFQGKFEEGLEKLLPLEEKYGDWWNLLFMIGLAYKNMGEMDKAKEYYEKILRMKPQQVDTLVELALCEASSLNMNRAIELLEAAAKLKEDPEILCNLGMAYLNVGNFDDANYYIERAYELNPEDEVTVACKRELAKYI
;
A
#
# COMPACT_ATOMS: atom_id res chain seq x y z
N MET A 1 12.00 -16.82 -0.98
CA MET A 1 11.45 -15.46 -0.88
C MET A 1 9.98 -15.55 -1.25
N LYS A 2 9.08 -14.77 -0.67
CA LYS A 2 7.66 -14.76 -1.05
C LYS A 2 7.31 -13.31 -1.40
N PHE A 3 6.67 -13.11 -2.55
CA PHE A 3 6.25 -11.80 -3.02
C PHE A 3 4.74 -11.66 -2.85
N ARG A 4 4.27 -10.47 -2.53
CA ARG A 4 2.83 -10.14 -2.41
C ARG A 4 2.06 -10.48 -3.69
N ILE A 5 2.73 -10.39 -4.83
CA ILE A 5 2.15 -10.52 -6.16
C ILE A 5 2.21 -11.94 -6.74
N ASP A 6 2.80 -12.93 -6.04
CA ASP A 6 2.97 -14.31 -6.56
C ASP A 6 1.67 -14.90 -7.13
N LYS A 7 0.55 -14.66 -6.42
CA LYS A 7 -0.77 -15.18 -6.82
C LYS A 7 -1.27 -14.73 -8.20
N TYR A 8 -0.82 -13.56 -8.67
CA TYR A 8 -1.23 -13.03 -9.98
C TYR A 8 -0.45 -13.63 -11.15
N LEU A 9 0.63 -14.34 -10.87
CA LEU A 9 1.49 -14.95 -11.88
C LEU A 9 1.24 -16.46 -12.06
N LEU A 10 0.53 -17.11 -11.13
CA LEU A 10 0.37 -18.57 -11.12
C LEU A 10 -0.30 -19.12 -12.37
N SER A 11 -1.22 -18.39 -12.99
CA SER A 11 -1.87 -18.81 -14.26
C SER A 11 -0.87 -18.96 -15.41
N LYS A 12 0.27 -18.25 -15.37
CA LYS A 12 1.34 -18.35 -16.36
C LYS A 12 2.06 -19.71 -16.34
N THR A 13 1.86 -20.53 -15.29
CA THR A 13 2.35 -21.93 -15.30
C THR A 13 1.73 -22.78 -16.39
N GLU A 14 0.53 -22.44 -16.86
CA GLU A 14 -0.16 -23.13 -17.96
C GLU A 14 0.57 -22.96 -19.32
N GLU A 15 1.47 -21.99 -19.43
CA GLU A 15 2.33 -21.79 -20.60
C GLU A 15 3.52 -22.76 -20.65
N LEU A 16 3.71 -23.56 -19.60
CA LEU A 16 4.82 -24.50 -19.45
C LEU A 16 4.34 -25.95 -19.51
N ALA A 17 5.01 -26.77 -20.30
CA ALA A 17 5.00 -28.22 -20.19
C ALA A 17 6.23 -28.69 -19.39
N PHE A 18 6.13 -29.87 -18.79
CA PHE A 18 7.24 -30.47 -18.04
C PHE A 18 7.60 -31.84 -18.63
N ILE A 19 8.89 -32.06 -18.87
CA ILE A 19 9.44 -33.34 -19.33
C ILE A 19 10.36 -33.87 -18.24
N THR A 20 10.16 -35.13 -17.84
CA THR A 20 11.05 -35.79 -16.89
C THR A 20 12.29 -36.30 -17.62
N VAL A 21 13.45 -35.74 -17.30
CA VAL A 21 14.76 -36.21 -17.73
C VAL A 21 15.24 -37.22 -16.69
N LYS A 22 15.46 -38.46 -17.12
CA LYS A 22 15.93 -39.54 -16.24
C LYS A 22 17.43 -39.44 -15.97
N GLU A 23 17.89 -40.08 -14.88
CA GLU A 23 19.31 -40.07 -14.44
C GLU A 23 20.28 -40.58 -15.55
N ASP A 24 19.83 -41.53 -16.36
CA ASP A 24 20.60 -42.16 -17.47
C ASP A 24 20.60 -41.36 -18.76
N ALA A 25 19.92 -40.21 -18.81
CA ALA A 25 19.94 -39.35 -19.96
C ALA A 25 21.34 -38.81 -20.26
N GLU A 26 21.76 -38.85 -21.52
CA GLU A 26 23.04 -38.29 -21.98
C GLU A 26 23.01 -36.75 -21.94
N PHE A 27 22.94 -36.20 -20.73
CA PHE A 27 22.96 -34.76 -20.48
C PHE A 27 24.32 -34.36 -19.92
N LYS A 28 25.24 -33.90 -20.81
CA LYS A 28 26.59 -33.52 -20.41
C LYS A 28 26.73 -32.02 -20.22
N LEU A 29 26.61 -31.59 -18.96
CA LEU A 29 26.92 -30.24 -18.55
C LEU A 29 27.98 -30.33 -17.45
N GLU A 30 29.20 -29.84 -17.72
CA GLU A 30 30.31 -29.93 -16.76
C GLU A 30 29.96 -29.22 -15.45
N GLY A 31 30.11 -29.92 -14.34
CA GLY A 31 29.79 -29.41 -13.00
C GLY A 31 28.29 -29.50 -12.61
N TYR A 32 27.46 -30.21 -13.41
CA TYR A 32 26.10 -30.53 -13.07
C TYR A 32 25.84 -32.03 -13.22
N THR A 33 25.16 -32.61 -12.22
CA THR A 33 24.74 -34.01 -12.22
C THR A 33 23.24 -34.07 -11.99
N LEU A 34 22.52 -34.81 -12.82
CA LEU A 34 21.08 -35.02 -12.67
C LEU A 34 20.78 -35.68 -11.31
N PRO A 35 19.69 -35.30 -10.63
CA PRO A 35 19.19 -36.01 -9.45
C PRO A 35 18.88 -37.48 -9.74
N LYS A 36 19.09 -38.38 -8.76
CA LYS A 36 18.83 -39.82 -8.91
C LYS A 36 17.39 -40.15 -9.31
N ASP A 37 16.43 -39.30 -8.89
CA ASP A 37 15.00 -39.47 -9.24
C ASP A 37 14.65 -38.80 -10.58
N GLY A 38 15.65 -38.31 -11.32
CA GLY A 38 15.46 -37.51 -12.50
C GLY A 38 15.11 -36.05 -12.18
N LEU A 39 14.94 -35.24 -13.21
CA LEU A 39 14.57 -33.83 -13.09
C LEU A 39 13.39 -33.51 -14.01
N ASN A 40 12.35 -32.90 -13.45
CA ASN A 40 11.29 -32.30 -14.27
C ASN A 40 11.80 -30.98 -14.84
N VAL A 41 11.98 -30.95 -16.14
CA VAL A 41 12.49 -29.82 -16.90
C VAL A 41 11.33 -29.07 -17.52
N PRO A 42 11.16 -27.77 -17.25
CA PRO A 42 10.11 -26.98 -17.88
C PRO A 42 10.50 -26.64 -19.33
N ILE A 43 9.49 -26.54 -20.18
CA ILE A 43 9.62 -26.11 -21.58
C ILE A 43 8.43 -25.24 -21.90
N LYS A 44 8.66 -24.10 -22.54
CA LYS A 44 7.56 -23.26 -23.00
C LYS A 44 6.76 -23.94 -24.10
N ASN A 45 5.44 -23.90 -23.99
CA ASN A 45 4.52 -24.52 -24.96
C ASN A 45 4.77 -24.02 -26.39
N GLU A 46 5.12 -22.76 -26.57
CA GLU A 46 5.46 -22.18 -27.89
C GLU A 46 6.66 -22.88 -28.55
N VAL A 47 7.68 -23.24 -27.76
CA VAL A 47 8.88 -23.97 -28.24
C VAL A 47 8.50 -25.38 -28.70
N LEU A 48 7.66 -26.05 -27.92
CA LEU A 48 7.17 -27.38 -28.27
C LEU A 48 6.32 -27.37 -29.56
N VAL A 49 5.37 -26.43 -29.64
CA VAL A 49 4.49 -26.31 -30.82
C VAL A 49 5.29 -25.98 -32.08
N LYS A 50 6.28 -25.07 -31.96
CA LYS A 50 7.16 -24.75 -33.08
C LYS A 50 7.99 -25.95 -33.50
N GLY A 51 8.62 -26.64 -32.55
CA GLY A 51 9.42 -27.86 -32.84
C GLY A 51 8.63 -28.96 -33.51
N ILE A 52 7.37 -29.19 -33.13
CA ILE A 52 6.48 -30.16 -33.74
C ILE A 52 6.12 -29.76 -35.20
N LYS A 53 5.77 -28.49 -35.42
CA LYS A 53 5.41 -27.96 -36.74
C LYS A 53 6.56 -28.02 -37.75
N GLU A 54 7.77 -27.73 -37.29
CA GLU A 54 8.99 -27.67 -38.12
C GLU A 54 9.71 -29.02 -38.20
N ASN A 55 9.20 -30.07 -37.55
CA ASN A 55 9.83 -31.41 -37.44
C ASN A 55 11.24 -31.33 -36.79
N THR A 56 11.49 -30.34 -35.97
CA THR A 56 12.76 -30.01 -35.27
C THR A 56 12.63 -30.14 -33.75
N ALA A 57 11.66 -30.95 -33.27
CA ALA A 57 11.36 -31.07 -31.85
C ALA A 57 12.59 -31.40 -30.98
N GLN A 58 13.55 -32.18 -31.52
CA GLN A 58 14.81 -32.49 -30.84
C GLN A 58 15.81 -31.29 -30.83
N GLU A 59 15.82 -30.46 -31.85
CA GLU A 59 16.67 -29.26 -31.94
C GLU A 59 16.14 -28.10 -31.08
N GLY A 60 14.80 -28.03 -30.89
CA GLY A 60 14.15 -27.04 -30.02
C GLY A 60 14.43 -27.24 -28.53
N LEU A 61 14.80 -28.45 -28.11
CA LEU A 61 15.14 -28.82 -26.74
C LEU A 61 16.63 -28.58 -26.44
N ASN A 62 17.15 -27.41 -26.77
CA ASN A 62 18.53 -27.05 -26.43
C ASN A 62 18.64 -26.50 -25.00
N SER A 63 19.85 -26.46 -24.46
CA SER A 63 20.13 -26.02 -23.08
C SER A 63 19.65 -24.59 -22.81
N MET A 64 19.60 -23.72 -23.82
CA MET A 64 19.16 -22.35 -23.68
C MET A 64 17.64 -22.24 -23.53
N SER A 65 16.85 -22.98 -24.32
CA SER A 65 15.38 -23.00 -24.18
C SER A 65 14.94 -23.61 -22.84
N ILE A 66 15.70 -24.59 -22.36
CA ILE A 66 15.51 -25.18 -21.02
C ILE A 66 15.83 -24.14 -19.94
N ALA A 67 16.96 -23.45 -20.04
CA ALA A 67 17.37 -22.40 -19.09
C ALA A 67 16.33 -21.27 -19.06
N ASP A 68 15.84 -20.84 -20.21
CA ASP A 68 14.78 -19.82 -20.30
C ASP A 68 13.51 -20.24 -19.57
N ALA A 69 13.03 -21.47 -19.77
CA ALA A 69 11.86 -21.98 -19.08
C ALA A 69 12.08 -22.17 -17.57
N MET A 70 13.30 -22.58 -17.16
CA MET A 70 13.68 -22.64 -15.73
C MET A 70 13.68 -21.24 -15.08
N ILE A 71 14.21 -20.23 -15.75
CA ILE A 71 14.16 -18.83 -15.30
C ILE A 71 12.71 -18.38 -15.20
N TYR A 72 11.89 -18.69 -16.20
CA TYR A 72 10.50 -18.30 -16.26
C TYR A 72 9.70 -18.86 -15.05
N ILE A 73 9.84 -20.16 -14.75
CA ILE A 73 9.14 -20.74 -13.58
C ILE A 73 9.68 -20.21 -12.24
N ILE A 74 10.97 -19.89 -12.11
CA ILE A 74 11.54 -19.23 -10.92
C ILE A 74 10.87 -17.86 -10.72
N GLY A 75 10.62 -17.13 -11.78
CA GLY A 75 9.91 -15.86 -11.74
C GLY A 75 8.44 -16.00 -11.40
N ILE A 76 7.74 -17.03 -11.87
CA ILE A 76 6.34 -17.29 -11.55
C ILE A 76 6.21 -17.70 -10.08
N ASP A 77 6.90 -18.76 -9.67
CA ASP A 77 6.83 -19.35 -8.33
C ASP A 77 8.22 -19.52 -7.72
N PRO A 78 8.68 -18.55 -6.92
CA PRO A 78 9.98 -18.65 -6.22
C PRO A 78 10.08 -19.81 -5.24
N GLN A 79 8.96 -20.47 -4.90
CA GLN A 79 8.89 -21.61 -4.00
C GLN A 79 8.70 -22.95 -4.73
N PHE A 80 8.75 -22.94 -6.07
CA PHE A 80 8.60 -24.16 -6.85
C PHE A 80 9.62 -25.22 -6.45
N ARG A 81 9.16 -26.45 -6.28
CA ARG A 81 9.91 -27.57 -5.64
C ARG A 81 11.28 -27.88 -6.26
N TYR A 82 11.51 -27.54 -7.53
CA TYR A 82 12.77 -27.82 -8.23
C TYR A 82 13.66 -26.57 -8.37
N ASN A 83 13.30 -25.41 -7.80
CA ASN A 83 14.07 -24.17 -7.98
C ASN A 83 15.54 -24.29 -7.57
N ASP A 84 15.86 -25.04 -6.52
CA ASP A 84 17.24 -25.21 -6.11
C ASP A 84 18.07 -26.02 -7.12
N GLU A 85 17.45 -27.01 -7.77
CA GLU A 85 18.09 -27.75 -8.86
C GLU A 85 18.22 -26.87 -10.12
N TYR A 86 17.23 -26.06 -10.44
CA TYR A 86 17.32 -25.11 -11.55
C TYR A 86 18.42 -24.07 -11.35
N LYS A 87 18.60 -23.56 -10.14
CA LYS A 87 19.73 -22.68 -9.80
C LYS A 87 21.08 -23.34 -10.04
N LYS A 88 21.22 -24.62 -9.64
CA LYS A 88 22.47 -25.39 -9.90
C LYS A 88 22.71 -25.59 -11.39
N PHE A 89 21.65 -25.90 -12.13
CA PHE A 89 21.74 -26.04 -13.59
C PHE A 89 22.17 -24.74 -14.27
N LEU A 90 21.52 -23.62 -13.95
CA LEU A 90 21.84 -22.30 -14.51
C LEU A 90 23.29 -21.92 -14.22
N LYS A 91 23.74 -22.13 -12.97
CA LYS A 91 25.14 -21.86 -12.57
C LYS A 91 26.17 -22.74 -13.30
N ALA A 92 25.82 -23.99 -13.60
CA ALA A 92 26.66 -24.84 -14.40
C ALA A 92 26.67 -24.41 -15.87
N LEU A 93 25.50 -24.02 -16.41
CA LEU A 93 25.39 -23.52 -17.78
C LEU A 93 26.27 -22.28 -18.01
N GLU A 94 26.29 -21.34 -17.08
CA GLU A 94 27.17 -20.16 -17.14
C GLU A 94 28.66 -20.50 -17.26
N LYS A 95 29.07 -21.62 -16.67
CA LYS A 95 30.48 -22.07 -16.75
C LYS A 95 30.83 -22.74 -18.06
N ASN A 96 29.85 -23.36 -18.71
CA ASN A 96 30.05 -24.20 -19.89
C ASN A 96 29.86 -23.44 -21.21
N VAL A 97 29.00 -22.43 -21.22
CA VAL A 97 28.70 -21.63 -22.42
C VAL A 97 28.79 -20.14 -22.07
N LYS A 98 28.98 -19.30 -23.08
CA LYS A 98 28.95 -17.84 -22.89
C LYS A 98 27.51 -17.39 -22.60
N PHE A 99 26.99 -17.78 -21.45
CA PHE A 99 25.65 -17.41 -20.95
C PHE A 99 25.81 -16.70 -19.62
N ASP A 100 25.22 -15.54 -19.49
CA ASP A 100 25.10 -14.80 -18.24
C ASP A 100 23.61 -14.69 -17.91
N ALA A 101 23.18 -15.48 -16.94
CA ALA A 101 21.79 -15.55 -16.53
C ALA A 101 21.25 -14.18 -16.07
N LYS A 102 22.08 -13.39 -15.38
CA LYS A 102 21.71 -12.06 -14.90
C LYS A 102 21.41 -11.11 -16.07
N SER A 103 22.34 -10.98 -17.00
CA SER A 103 22.19 -10.14 -18.19
C SER A 103 21.04 -10.63 -19.06
N TYR A 104 20.86 -11.94 -19.19
CA TYR A 104 19.76 -12.54 -19.95
C TYR A 104 18.39 -12.16 -19.38
N MET A 105 18.18 -12.31 -18.06
CA MET A 105 16.93 -11.95 -17.41
C MET A 105 16.62 -10.46 -17.54
N GLY A 106 17.62 -9.60 -17.37
CA GLY A 106 17.47 -8.15 -17.57
C GLY A 106 17.09 -7.79 -19.02
N TYR A 107 17.73 -8.44 -19.98
CA TYR A 107 17.41 -8.29 -21.41
C TYR A 107 15.99 -8.75 -21.73
N MET A 108 15.59 -9.92 -21.27
CA MET A 108 14.24 -10.46 -21.53
C MET A 108 13.15 -9.61 -20.88
N SER A 109 13.36 -9.15 -19.65
CA SER A 109 12.43 -8.25 -18.98
C SER A 109 12.23 -6.97 -19.80
N ARG A 110 13.33 -6.32 -20.25
CA ARG A 110 13.23 -5.11 -21.07
C ARG A 110 12.52 -5.38 -22.40
N LYS A 111 12.88 -6.46 -23.08
CA LYS A 111 12.27 -6.85 -24.35
C LYS A 111 10.76 -7.02 -24.25
N TYR A 112 10.29 -7.72 -23.23
CA TYR A 112 8.85 -7.92 -23.02
C TYR A 112 8.16 -6.62 -22.60
N PHE A 113 8.81 -5.79 -21.82
CA PHE A 113 8.29 -4.47 -21.46
C PHE A 113 8.10 -3.57 -22.70
N GLU A 114 9.08 -3.52 -23.59
CA GLU A 114 9.04 -2.71 -24.83
C GLU A 114 7.92 -3.13 -25.80
N ILE A 115 7.53 -4.41 -25.82
CA ILE A 115 6.42 -4.89 -26.67
C ILE A 115 5.07 -4.90 -25.95
N GLY A 116 5.00 -4.39 -24.68
CA GLY A 116 3.76 -4.29 -23.90
C GLY A 116 3.35 -5.57 -23.17
N GLU A 117 4.13 -6.62 -23.21
CA GLU A 117 3.90 -7.87 -22.47
C GLU A 117 4.43 -7.75 -21.04
N VAL A 118 3.80 -6.86 -20.27
CA VAL A 118 4.32 -6.39 -18.97
C VAL A 118 4.35 -7.50 -17.92
N THR A 119 3.41 -8.46 -17.97
CA THR A 119 3.40 -9.62 -17.07
C THR A 119 4.64 -10.51 -17.29
N ASP A 120 5.01 -10.75 -18.53
CA ASP A 120 6.22 -11.52 -18.87
C ASP A 120 7.48 -10.75 -18.48
N ALA A 121 7.51 -9.43 -18.68
CA ALA A 121 8.58 -8.57 -18.20
C ALA A 121 8.76 -8.71 -16.68
N LEU A 122 7.65 -8.72 -15.93
CA LEU A 122 7.66 -8.90 -14.48
C LEU A 122 8.24 -10.27 -14.08
N ILE A 123 7.85 -11.35 -14.78
CA ILE A 123 8.33 -12.70 -14.49
C ILE A 123 9.87 -12.76 -14.60
N TYR A 124 10.45 -12.20 -15.66
CA TYR A 124 11.90 -12.22 -15.84
C TYR A 124 12.65 -11.36 -14.82
N VAL A 125 12.19 -10.14 -14.52
CA VAL A 125 12.87 -9.31 -13.53
C VAL A 125 12.66 -9.84 -12.11
N LYS A 126 11.54 -10.50 -11.83
CA LYS A 126 11.29 -11.19 -10.56
C LYS A 126 12.21 -12.41 -10.40
N ALA A 127 12.45 -13.18 -11.47
CA ALA A 127 13.46 -14.23 -11.47
C ALA A 127 14.86 -13.67 -11.15
N LEU A 128 15.21 -12.52 -11.74
CA LEU A 128 16.47 -11.84 -11.50
C LEU A 128 16.65 -11.51 -10.01
N ILE A 129 15.70 -10.81 -9.38
CA ILE A 129 15.81 -10.45 -7.95
C ILE A 129 15.61 -11.64 -7.00
N THR A 130 15.03 -12.75 -7.48
CA THR A 130 14.98 -14.02 -6.73
C THR A 130 16.34 -14.70 -6.67
N LEU A 131 17.10 -14.63 -7.76
CA LEU A 131 18.45 -15.22 -7.86
C LEU A 131 19.53 -14.27 -7.33
N TYR A 132 19.35 -12.97 -7.48
CA TYR A 132 20.26 -11.89 -7.10
C TYR A 132 19.51 -10.82 -6.28
N PRO A 133 19.21 -11.08 -4.99
CA PRO A 133 18.30 -10.26 -4.19
C PRO A 133 18.78 -8.84 -3.92
N ASP A 134 20.10 -8.60 -4.03
CA ASP A 134 20.70 -7.28 -3.80
C ASP A 134 21.10 -6.58 -5.11
N ASP A 135 20.57 -7.04 -6.25
CA ASP A 135 20.80 -6.38 -7.53
C ASP A 135 19.99 -5.09 -7.64
N ILE A 136 20.64 -3.97 -7.43
CA ILE A 136 20.04 -2.64 -7.36
C ILE A 136 19.22 -2.33 -8.62
N GLN A 137 19.81 -2.56 -9.80
CA GLN A 137 19.12 -2.30 -11.07
C GLN A 137 17.93 -3.25 -11.29
N GLY A 138 18.05 -4.51 -10.88
CA GLY A 138 16.96 -5.48 -10.92
C GLY A 138 15.81 -5.10 -10.01
N LEU A 139 16.10 -4.69 -8.78
CA LEU A 139 15.10 -4.20 -7.82
C LEU A 139 14.38 -2.96 -8.32
N TYR A 140 15.12 -2.00 -8.87
CA TYR A 140 14.54 -0.80 -9.47
C TYR A 140 13.63 -1.14 -10.65
N ASN A 141 14.13 -1.92 -11.63
CA ASN A 141 13.36 -2.32 -12.79
C ASN A 141 12.10 -3.12 -12.39
N TYR A 142 12.20 -3.98 -11.38
CA TYR A 142 11.06 -4.70 -10.85
C TYR A 142 9.98 -3.76 -10.32
N ALA A 143 10.37 -2.74 -9.57
CA ALA A 143 9.44 -1.74 -9.06
C ALA A 143 8.74 -0.98 -10.20
N ILE A 144 9.47 -0.57 -11.24
CA ILE A 144 8.91 0.11 -12.41
C ILE A 144 7.90 -0.78 -13.15
N VAL A 145 8.23 -2.05 -13.35
CA VAL A 145 7.30 -3.00 -14.00
C VAL A 145 6.04 -3.22 -13.16
N CYS A 146 6.17 -3.28 -11.82
CA CYS A 146 5.01 -3.33 -10.92
C CYS A 146 4.14 -2.08 -11.02
N GLN A 147 4.70 -0.88 -11.13
CA GLN A 147 3.95 0.37 -11.32
C GLN A 147 3.19 0.37 -12.65
N GLU A 148 3.80 -0.11 -13.73
CA GLU A 148 3.14 -0.23 -15.03
C GLU A 148 1.96 -1.23 -14.98
N LEU A 149 2.15 -2.40 -14.35
CA LEU A 149 1.05 -3.35 -14.13
C LEU A 149 -0.06 -2.78 -13.26
N ALA A 150 0.27 -1.99 -12.23
CA ALA A 150 -0.74 -1.30 -11.44
C ALA A 150 -1.62 -0.37 -12.30
N THR A 151 -1.01 0.31 -13.28
CA THR A 151 -1.74 1.14 -14.23
C THR A 151 -2.68 0.33 -15.12
N GLN A 152 -2.27 -0.88 -15.53
CA GLN A 152 -3.14 -1.80 -16.29
C GLN A 152 -4.30 -2.29 -15.43
N TYR A 153 -4.07 -2.77 -14.20
CA TYR A 153 -5.11 -3.17 -13.26
C TYR A 153 -6.09 -2.05 -12.89
N GLN A 154 -5.62 -0.80 -12.86
CA GLN A 154 -6.49 0.35 -12.69
C GLN A 154 -7.49 0.49 -13.85
N LYS A 155 -7.06 0.27 -15.10
CA LYS A 155 -7.92 0.29 -16.28
C LYS A 155 -8.92 -0.87 -16.26
N ASP A 156 -8.54 -2.00 -15.71
CA ASP A 156 -9.37 -3.21 -15.58
C ASP A 156 -10.27 -3.19 -14.34
N TYR A 157 -10.25 -2.09 -13.56
CA TYR A 157 -11.00 -1.91 -12.31
C TYR A 157 -10.67 -2.94 -11.21
N ASP A 158 -9.49 -3.56 -11.23
CA ASP A 158 -9.01 -4.42 -10.14
C ASP A 158 -8.19 -3.61 -9.12
N ALA A 159 -8.91 -2.95 -8.23
CA ALA A 159 -8.30 -2.10 -7.19
C ALA A 159 -7.38 -2.89 -6.23
N LYS A 160 -7.66 -4.18 -6.01
CA LYS A 160 -6.85 -5.03 -5.13
C LYS A 160 -5.51 -5.38 -5.77
N ALA A 161 -5.53 -5.83 -7.03
CA ALA A 161 -4.31 -6.14 -7.77
C ALA A 161 -3.46 -4.87 -7.95
N MET A 162 -4.09 -3.75 -8.33
CA MET A 162 -3.44 -2.45 -8.43
C MET A 162 -2.71 -2.09 -7.12
N ASN A 163 -3.40 -2.16 -5.98
CA ASN A 163 -2.80 -1.80 -4.69
C ASN A 163 -1.67 -2.75 -4.29
N ASP A 164 -1.83 -4.07 -4.50
CA ASP A 164 -0.78 -5.04 -4.22
C ASP A 164 0.49 -4.76 -5.05
N MET A 165 0.36 -4.38 -6.33
CA MET A 165 1.48 -4.00 -7.20
C MET A 165 2.16 -2.71 -6.72
N LEU A 166 1.39 -1.68 -6.35
CA LEU A 166 1.95 -0.41 -5.86
C LEU A 166 2.68 -0.58 -4.53
N LEU A 167 2.16 -1.38 -3.60
CA LEU A 167 2.83 -1.68 -2.33
C LEU A 167 4.14 -2.46 -2.56
N GLU A 168 4.11 -3.47 -3.42
CA GLU A 168 5.31 -4.24 -3.78
C GLU A 168 6.38 -3.33 -4.43
N ALA A 169 5.98 -2.43 -5.34
CA ALA A 169 6.89 -1.47 -5.95
C ALA A 169 7.54 -0.55 -4.92
N GLY A 170 6.75 0.00 -3.98
CA GLY A 170 7.26 0.86 -2.91
C GLY A 170 8.28 0.16 -2.02
N GLU A 171 7.99 -1.08 -1.57
CA GLU A 171 8.92 -1.88 -0.77
C GLU A 171 10.27 -2.12 -1.49
N LYS A 172 10.24 -2.30 -2.82
CA LYS A 172 11.47 -2.48 -3.60
C LYS A 172 12.22 -1.18 -3.83
N LEU A 173 11.54 -0.06 -4.03
CA LEU A 173 12.19 1.25 -4.10
C LEU A 173 12.86 1.65 -2.78
N GLU A 174 12.23 1.37 -1.63
CA GLU A 174 12.86 1.53 -0.32
C GLU A 174 14.12 0.64 -0.18
N GLN A 175 14.05 -0.60 -0.68
CA GLN A 175 15.23 -1.48 -0.69
C GLN A 175 16.35 -0.92 -1.57
N VAL A 176 16.03 -0.36 -2.74
CA VAL A 176 17.01 0.30 -3.63
C VAL A 176 17.68 1.48 -2.94
N THR A 177 16.91 2.40 -2.33
CA THR A 177 17.45 3.58 -1.66
C THR A 177 18.30 3.22 -0.43
N ASN A 178 18.03 2.10 0.23
CA ASN A 178 18.84 1.57 1.32
C ASN A 178 20.17 0.96 0.83
N LEU A 179 20.18 0.28 -0.35
CA LEU A 179 21.38 -0.34 -0.93
C LEU A 179 22.26 0.69 -1.65
N ASP A 180 21.64 1.65 -2.34
CA ASP A 180 22.32 2.76 -3.00
C ASP A 180 21.65 4.09 -2.65
N PRO A 181 22.12 4.78 -1.61
CA PRO A 181 21.58 6.08 -1.22
C PRO A 181 21.76 7.21 -2.26
N ASN A 182 22.51 6.96 -3.35
CA ASN A 182 22.73 7.94 -4.41
C ASN A 182 21.87 7.70 -5.66
N PHE A 183 20.94 6.75 -5.64
CA PHE A 183 20.13 6.40 -6.78
C PHE A 183 18.93 7.36 -6.93
N ALA A 184 19.15 8.55 -7.50
CA ALA A 184 18.17 9.65 -7.60
C ALA A 184 16.81 9.24 -8.18
N LEU A 185 16.79 8.39 -9.22
CA LEU A 185 15.52 7.91 -9.83
C LEU A 185 14.70 7.02 -8.91
N ALA A 186 15.33 6.29 -7.98
CA ALA A 186 14.59 5.52 -7.00
C ALA A 186 13.84 6.44 -6.02
N TYR A 187 14.48 7.52 -5.57
CA TYR A 187 13.83 8.55 -4.75
C TYR A 187 12.72 9.27 -5.51
N TYR A 188 12.91 9.56 -6.80
CA TYR A 188 11.86 10.15 -7.64
C TYR A 188 10.59 9.29 -7.64
N HIS A 189 10.69 7.99 -7.97
CA HIS A 189 9.54 7.07 -7.98
C HIS A 189 8.98 6.78 -6.58
N LEU A 190 9.83 6.71 -5.56
CA LEU A 190 9.41 6.52 -4.17
C LEU A 190 8.62 7.74 -3.65
N GLY A 191 8.96 8.94 -4.08
CA GLY A 191 8.20 10.15 -3.77
C GLY A 191 6.76 10.06 -4.31
N TYR A 192 6.55 9.58 -5.52
CA TYR A 192 5.22 9.30 -6.07
C TYR A 192 4.48 8.21 -5.29
N HIS A 193 5.18 7.18 -4.87
CA HIS A 193 4.58 6.13 -4.04
C HIS A 193 3.96 6.72 -2.77
N TYR A 194 4.70 7.54 -2.02
CA TYR A 194 4.19 8.18 -0.80
C TYR A 194 3.12 9.23 -1.09
N TYR A 195 3.27 10.01 -2.17
CA TYR A 195 2.27 11.00 -2.58
C TYR A 195 0.89 10.35 -2.86
N ASN A 196 0.88 9.24 -3.57
CA ASN A 196 -0.35 8.50 -3.91
C ASN A 196 -0.99 7.82 -2.69
N GLN A 197 -0.21 7.59 -1.62
CA GLN A 197 -0.71 7.12 -0.32
C GLN A 197 -1.13 8.25 0.62
N ASN A 198 -1.16 9.50 0.14
CA ASN A 198 -1.43 10.70 0.92
C ASN A 198 -0.44 10.94 2.08
N GLN A 199 0.77 10.36 2.03
CA GLN A 199 1.85 10.59 3.00
C GLN A 199 2.71 11.77 2.53
N TYR A 200 2.13 12.97 2.55
CA TYR A 200 2.71 14.15 1.88
C TYR A 200 4.04 14.62 2.49
N ILE A 201 4.21 14.52 3.81
CA ILE A 201 5.49 14.85 4.47
C ILE A 201 6.59 13.91 3.98
N LYS A 202 6.33 12.60 3.91
CA LYS A 202 7.31 11.65 3.40
C LYS A 202 7.62 11.90 1.93
N ALA A 203 6.59 12.13 1.10
CA ALA A 203 6.76 12.44 -0.30
C ALA A 203 7.66 13.67 -0.50
N LYS A 204 7.45 14.74 0.30
CA LYS A 204 8.27 15.94 0.31
C LYS A 204 9.74 15.62 0.58
N VAL A 205 10.02 14.96 1.71
CA VAL A 205 11.39 14.62 2.13
C VAL A 205 12.11 13.78 1.06
N ILE A 206 11.42 12.79 0.51
CA ILE A 206 11.97 11.89 -0.51
C ILE A 206 12.25 12.63 -1.83
N TRP A 207 11.35 13.50 -2.27
CA TRP A 207 11.57 14.30 -3.49
C TRP A 207 12.64 15.38 -3.32
N GLU A 208 12.73 16.01 -2.14
CA GLU A 208 13.83 16.92 -1.83
C GLU A 208 15.18 16.21 -1.87
N GLU A 209 15.26 14.95 -1.45
CA GLU A 209 16.47 14.15 -1.56
C GLU A 209 16.79 13.80 -3.03
N ALA A 210 15.77 13.41 -3.83
CA ALA A 210 15.94 13.18 -5.26
C ALA A 210 16.53 14.41 -5.98
N LEU A 211 16.05 15.63 -5.65
CA LEU A 211 16.57 16.88 -6.21
C LEU A 211 18.02 17.15 -5.81
N LYS A 212 18.41 16.86 -4.57
CA LYS A 212 19.81 17.03 -4.10
C LYS A 212 20.76 16.08 -4.81
N LEU A 213 20.33 14.85 -5.08
CA LEU A 213 21.11 13.83 -5.78
C LEU A 213 21.32 14.14 -7.26
N GLY A 214 20.49 15.02 -7.84
CA GLY A 214 20.55 15.44 -9.23
C GLY A 214 19.70 14.55 -10.13
N LEU A 215 18.54 15.06 -10.48
CA LEU A 215 17.66 14.50 -11.52
C LEU A 215 17.92 15.21 -12.83
N ASP A 216 17.54 14.55 -13.93
CA ASP A 216 17.48 15.21 -15.24
C ASP A 216 16.49 16.38 -15.19
N GLU A 217 16.67 17.34 -16.11
CA GLU A 217 15.93 18.61 -16.11
C GLU A 217 14.41 18.41 -16.13
N GLU A 218 13.92 17.45 -16.90
CA GLU A 218 12.50 17.09 -17.00
C GLU A 218 11.93 16.60 -15.66
N PHE A 219 12.59 15.63 -15.02
CA PHE A 219 12.17 15.12 -13.72
C PHE A 219 12.30 16.16 -12.61
N THR A 220 13.33 17.01 -12.69
CA THR A 220 13.52 18.13 -11.75
C THR A 220 12.33 19.09 -11.81
N ALA A 221 11.92 19.51 -13.02
CA ALA A 221 10.79 20.42 -13.19
C ALA A 221 9.48 19.82 -12.69
N GLU A 222 9.25 18.53 -12.98
CA GLU A 222 8.06 17.81 -12.53
C GLU A 222 7.99 17.68 -10.99
N VAL A 223 9.10 17.32 -10.34
CA VAL A 223 9.17 17.23 -8.87
C VAL A 223 8.93 18.60 -8.23
N GLN A 224 9.53 19.67 -8.77
CA GLN A 224 9.33 21.04 -8.24
C GLN A 224 7.86 21.49 -8.38
N ASP A 225 7.21 21.21 -9.49
CA ASP A 225 5.79 21.49 -9.69
C ASP A 225 4.90 20.74 -8.70
N ASN A 226 5.18 19.44 -8.50
CA ASN A 226 4.45 18.61 -7.53
C ASN A 226 4.66 19.07 -6.09
N LEU A 227 5.87 19.45 -5.70
CA LEU A 227 6.16 20.03 -4.39
C LEU A 227 5.37 21.34 -4.18
N GLY A 228 5.30 22.20 -5.22
CA GLY A 228 4.50 23.42 -5.16
C GLY A 228 3.01 23.16 -4.98
N LYS A 229 2.44 22.21 -5.73
CA LYS A 229 1.03 21.80 -5.63
C LYS A 229 0.69 21.16 -4.28
N MET A 230 1.65 20.52 -3.67
CA MET A 230 1.47 19.75 -2.44
C MET A 230 1.66 20.59 -1.18
N TYR A 231 2.14 21.83 -1.28
CA TYR A 231 2.46 22.68 -0.12
C TYR A 231 1.34 22.73 0.91
N SER A 232 0.12 23.04 0.48
CA SER A 232 -1.04 23.11 1.40
C SER A 232 -1.39 21.77 2.06
N LYS A 233 -1.10 20.65 1.37
CA LYS A 233 -1.34 19.30 1.93
C LYS A 233 -0.30 18.96 2.99
N VAL A 234 0.95 19.36 2.79
CA VAL A 234 2.03 19.19 3.77
C VAL A 234 1.76 20.02 5.02
N GLU A 235 1.42 21.32 4.86
CA GLU A 235 1.08 22.19 5.99
C GLU A 235 -0.12 21.63 6.78
N TYR A 236 -1.13 21.08 6.09
CA TYR A 236 -2.25 20.40 6.75
C TYR A 236 -1.81 19.15 7.52
N GLU A 237 -0.97 18.29 6.92
CA GLU A 237 -0.48 17.06 7.56
C GLU A 237 0.42 17.36 8.77
N GLU A 238 1.27 18.38 8.67
CA GLU A 238 2.08 18.87 9.79
C GLU A 238 1.18 19.40 10.92
N GLY A 239 0.22 20.28 10.60
CA GLY A 239 -0.71 20.86 11.57
C GLY A 239 -1.58 19.82 12.26
N TYR A 240 -2.16 18.90 11.48
CA TYR A 240 -2.91 17.75 11.97
C TYR A 240 -2.07 16.90 12.94
N THR A 241 -0.81 16.59 12.57
CA THR A 241 0.09 15.79 13.40
C THR A 241 0.39 16.49 14.73
N LEU A 242 0.63 17.80 14.70
CA LEU A 242 0.86 18.61 15.90
C LEU A 242 -0.36 18.61 16.84
N VAL A 243 -1.58 18.73 16.29
CA VAL A 243 -2.81 18.65 17.08
C VAL A 243 -2.94 17.29 17.79
N PHE A 244 -2.65 16.17 17.11
CA PHE A 244 -2.67 14.83 17.72
C PHE A 244 -1.56 14.61 18.76
N GLN A 245 -0.45 15.35 18.66
CA GLN A 245 0.61 15.35 19.66
C GLN A 245 0.29 16.25 20.89
N GLY A 246 -0.85 16.90 20.90
CA GLY A 246 -1.24 17.85 21.96
C GLY A 246 -0.59 19.22 21.86
N LYS A 247 0.07 19.52 20.74
CA LYS A 247 0.71 20.82 20.45
C LYS A 247 -0.26 21.71 19.67
N PHE A 248 -1.32 22.11 20.36
CA PHE A 248 -2.48 22.73 19.71
C PHE A 248 -2.17 24.09 19.09
N GLU A 249 -1.41 24.95 19.80
CA GLU A 249 -1.01 26.26 19.30
C GLU A 249 -0.14 26.14 18.04
N GLU A 250 0.89 25.28 18.07
CA GLU A 250 1.75 25.02 16.92
C GLU A 250 0.95 24.43 15.73
N GLY A 251 -0.02 23.55 16.02
CA GLY A 251 -0.94 23.00 15.03
C GLY A 251 -1.81 24.08 14.38
N LEU A 252 -2.37 24.99 15.17
CA LEU A 252 -3.19 26.11 14.67
C LEU A 252 -2.36 27.10 13.82
N GLU A 253 -1.09 27.35 14.14
CA GLU A 253 -0.20 28.18 13.33
C GLU A 253 -0.06 27.64 11.89
N LYS A 254 -0.13 26.31 11.72
CA LYS A 254 -0.09 25.65 10.41
C LYS A 254 -1.45 25.61 9.72
N LEU A 255 -2.53 25.38 10.47
CA LEU A 255 -3.86 25.13 9.92
C LEU A 255 -4.64 26.41 9.58
N LEU A 256 -4.55 27.47 10.41
CA LEU A 256 -5.31 28.71 10.20
C LEU A 256 -4.99 29.43 8.87
N PRO A 257 -3.73 29.51 8.41
CA PRO A 257 -3.44 30.11 7.10
C PRO A 257 -4.07 29.36 5.92
N LEU A 258 -4.34 28.05 6.08
CA LEU A 258 -5.00 27.26 5.06
C LEU A 258 -6.51 27.54 4.98
N GLU A 259 -7.14 27.96 6.08
CA GLU A 259 -8.57 28.29 6.10
C GLU A 259 -8.91 29.47 5.19
N GLU A 260 -8.07 30.48 5.09
CA GLU A 260 -8.29 31.62 4.19
C GLU A 260 -8.46 31.19 2.73
N LYS A 261 -7.74 30.14 2.33
CA LYS A 261 -7.75 29.60 0.95
C LYS A 261 -8.74 28.45 0.75
N TYR A 262 -8.98 27.64 1.77
CA TYR A 262 -9.73 26.38 1.72
C TYR A 262 -10.84 26.34 2.79
N GLY A 263 -11.56 27.44 2.99
CA GLY A 263 -12.56 27.58 4.04
C GLY A 263 -13.78 26.66 3.93
N ASP A 264 -13.89 25.89 2.86
CA ASP A 264 -14.88 24.82 2.64
C ASP A 264 -14.30 23.40 2.83
N TRP A 265 -13.02 23.28 3.16
CA TRP A 265 -12.38 21.99 3.42
C TRP A 265 -12.72 21.52 4.84
N TRP A 266 -13.79 20.73 4.97
CA TRP A 266 -14.34 20.33 6.25
C TRP A 266 -13.37 19.60 7.18
N ASN A 267 -12.44 18.77 6.66
CA ASN A 267 -11.40 18.12 7.48
C ASN A 267 -10.45 19.13 8.13
N LEU A 268 -10.09 20.18 7.41
CA LEU A 268 -9.28 21.28 7.94
C LEU A 268 -10.02 21.99 9.09
N LEU A 269 -11.28 22.36 8.86
CA LEU A 269 -12.11 23.02 9.86
C LEU A 269 -12.34 22.13 11.08
N PHE A 270 -12.48 20.81 10.89
CA PHE A 270 -12.60 19.85 11.98
C PHE A 270 -11.36 19.83 12.86
N MET A 271 -10.17 19.80 12.25
CA MET A 271 -8.90 19.82 13.00
C MET A 271 -8.68 21.13 13.75
N ILE A 272 -9.07 22.25 13.17
CA ILE A 272 -9.03 23.55 13.84
C ILE A 272 -10.00 23.56 15.05
N GLY A 273 -11.23 23.08 14.85
CA GLY A 273 -12.22 22.93 15.92
C GLY A 273 -11.73 22.02 17.05
N LEU A 274 -11.10 20.89 16.71
CA LEU A 274 -10.53 19.95 17.68
C LEU A 274 -9.39 20.59 18.50
N ALA A 275 -8.52 21.35 17.85
CA ALA A 275 -7.45 22.08 18.54
C ALA A 275 -8.04 23.07 19.54
N TYR A 276 -9.00 23.91 19.14
CA TYR A 276 -9.66 24.86 20.04
C TYR A 276 -10.40 24.17 21.19
N LYS A 277 -11.12 23.08 20.94
CA LYS A 277 -11.78 22.28 21.98
C LYS A 277 -10.77 21.83 23.04
N ASN A 278 -9.65 21.26 22.63
CA ASN A 278 -8.63 20.75 23.56
C ASN A 278 -7.86 21.86 24.31
N MET A 279 -7.84 23.08 23.77
CA MET A 279 -7.35 24.26 24.47
C MET A 279 -8.37 24.86 25.46
N GLY A 280 -9.60 24.32 25.51
CA GLY A 280 -10.68 24.85 26.34
C GLY A 280 -11.44 26.04 25.71
N GLU A 281 -11.13 26.44 24.49
CA GLU A 281 -11.77 27.52 23.73
C GLU A 281 -13.08 27.04 23.10
N MET A 282 -14.03 26.63 23.95
CA MET A 282 -15.26 25.91 23.50
C MET A 282 -16.10 26.71 22.51
N ASP A 283 -16.18 28.04 22.64
CA ASP A 283 -16.99 28.87 21.74
C ASP A 283 -16.41 28.88 20.32
N LYS A 284 -15.07 28.98 20.18
CA LYS A 284 -14.42 28.87 18.89
C LYS A 284 -14.60 27.47 18.28
N ALA A 285 -14.42 26.43 19.08
CA ALA A 285 -14.63 25.06 18.60
C ALA A 285 -16.03 24.86 18.03
N LYS A 286 -17.07 25.35 18.75
CA LYS A 286 -18.48 25.31 18.30
C LYS A 286 -18.68 26.03 16.97
N GLU A 287 -18.08 27.22 16.77
CA GLU A 287 -18.19 27.96 15.51
C GLU A 287 -17.68 27.15 14.32
N TYR A 288 -16.55 26.45 14.46
CA TYR A 288 -15.99 25.58 13.42
C TYR A 288 -16.86 24.36 13.15
N TYR A 289 -17.32 23.68 14.19
CA TYR A 289 -18.20 22.50 14.02
C TYR A 289 -19.54 22.89 13.39
N GLU A 290 -20.14 24.00 13.78
CA GLU A 290 -21.36 24.51 13.14
C GLU A 290 -21.12 24.89 11.67
N LYS A 291 -19.96 25.47 11.34
CA LYS A 291 -19.56 25.75 9.95
C LYS A 291 -19.53 24.45 9.12
N ILE A 292 -18.99 23.36 9.67
CA ILE A 292 -18.99 22.05 9.02
C ILE A 292 -20.43 21.54 8.84
N LEU A 293 -21.26 21.57 9.88
CA LEU A 293 -22.61 21.02 9.81
C LEU A 293 -23.54 21.82 8.88
N ARG A 294 -23.28 23.11 8.62
CA ARG A 294 -23.95 23.86 7.56
C ARG A 294 -23.66 23.31 6.16
N MET A 295 -22.45 22.79 5.92
CA MET A 295 -22.04 22.19 4.64
C MET A 295 -22.36 20.70 4.55
N LYS A 296 -22.22 19.99 5.67
CA LYS A 296 -22.36 18.54 5.81
C LYS A 296 -23.20 18.19 7.05
N PRO A 297 -24.55 18.33 6.99
CA PRO A 297 -25.41 18.16 8.17
C PRO A 297 -25.36 16.76 8.81
N GLN A 298 -24.91 15.75 8.07
CA GLN A 298 -24.87 14.35 8.51
C GLN A 298 -23.43 13.87 8.85
N GLN A 299 -22.52 14.78 9.10
CA GLN A 299 -21.15 14.41 9.48
C GLN A 299 -21.15 14.01 10.96
N VAL A 300 -21.12 12.70 11.21
CA VAL A 300 -21.34 12.09 12.53
C VAL A 300 -20.33 12.57 13.56
N ASP A 301 -19.03 12.53 13.24
CA ASP A 301 -17.98 12.93 14.18
C ASP A 301 -18.12 14.40 14.60
N THR A 302 -18.53 15.27 13.67
CA THR A 302 -18.79 16.69 13.98
C THR A 302 -20.00 16.89 14.89
N LEU A 303 -21.08 16.10 14.69
CA LEU A 303 -22.23 16.12 15.58
C LEU A 303 -21.84 15.73 17.01
N VAL A 304 -21.04 14.70 17.16
CA VAL A 304 -20.53 14.22 18.45
C VAL A 304 -19.63 15.28 19.10
N GLU A 305 -18.68 15.83 18.37
CA GLU A 305 -17.74 16.82 18.90
C GLU A 305 -18.45 18.13 19.32
N LEU A 306 -19.41 18.58 18.51
CA LEU A 306 -20.24 19.74 18.89
C LEU A 306 -21.08 19.44 20.14
N ALA A 307 -21.65 18.25 20.25
CA ALA A 307 -22.41 17.85 21.42
C ALA A 307 -21.55 17.85 22.70
N LEU A 308 -20.32 17.36 22.62
CA LEU A 308 -19.37 17.39 23.74
C LEU A 308 -19.02 18.84 24.16
N CYS A 309 -18.86 19.75 23.20
CA CYS A 309 -18.66 21.17 23.48
C CYS A 309 -19.88 21.79 24.16
N GLU A 310 -21.12 21.47 23.70
CA GLU A 310 -22.36 21.96 24.28
C GLU A 310 -22.57 21.41 25.70
N ALA A 311 -22.29 20.14 25.92
CA ALA A 311 -22.33 19.53 27.26
C ALA A 311 -21.33 20.21 28.23
N SER A 312 -20.11 20.48 27.77
CA SER A 312 -19.09 21.19 28.55
C SER A 312 -19.49 22.63 28.87
N SER A 313 -20.31 23.25 27.99
CA SER A 313 -20.89 24.58 28.19
C SER A 313 -22.22 24.55 28.99
N LEU A 314 -22.58 23.40 29.57
CA LEU A 314 -23.81 23.16 30.31
C LEU A 314 -25.13 23.26 29.47
N ASN A 315 -25.04 23.23 28.17
CA ASN A 315 -26.17 23.22 27.24
C ASN A 315 -26.62 21.78 26.94
N MET A 316 -27.00 21.06 28.01
CA MET A 316 -27.24 19.63 27.95
C MET A 316 -28.37 19.23 26.99
N ASN A 317 -29.42 20.03 26.85
CA ASN A 317 -30.52 19.74 25.91
C ASN A 317 -30.02 19.76 24.46
N ARG A 318 -29.16 20.73 24.11
CA ARG A 318 -28.57 20.80 22.76
C ARG A 318 -27.60 19.65 22.49
N ALA A 319 -26.85 19.25 23.50
CA ALA A 319 -25.97 18.09 23.41
C ALA A 319 -26.75 16.81 23.12
N ILE A 320 -27.88 16.60 23.80
CA ILE A 320 -28.78 15.46 23.57
C ILE A 320 -29.32 15.46 22.13
N GLU A 321 -29.85 16.59 21.63
CA GLU A 321 -30.36 16.68 20.25
C GLU A 321 -29.30 16.28 19.22
N LEU A 322 -28.05 16.73 19.40
CA LEU A 322 -26.95 16.45 18.49
C LEU A 322 -26.53 14.97 18.57
N LEU A 323 -26.46 14.39 19.77
CA LEU A 323 -26.12 12.97 19.96
C LEU A 323 -27.23 12.05 19.44
N GLU A 324 -28.48 12.40 19.60
CA GLU A 324 -29.61 11.68 18.99
C GLU A 324 -29.50 11.70 17.46
N ALA A 325 -29.14 12.85 16.88
CA ALA A 325 -28.95 12.95 15.43
C ALA A 325 -27.78 12.07 14.98
N ALA A 326 -26.67 12.04 15.72
CA ALA A 326 -25.53 11.17 15.46
C ALA A 326 -25.89 9.68 15.58
N ALA A 327 -26.58 9.29 16.65
CA ALA A 327 -27.01 7.91 16.89
C ALA A 327 -27.97 7.36 15.82
N LYS A 328 -28.84 8.21 15.25
CA LYS A 328 -29.70 7.85 14.11
C LYS A 328 -28.94 7.59 12.84
N LEU A 329 -27.78 8.22 12.66
CA LEU A 329 -26.92 8.04 11.48
C LEU A 329 -25.97 6.86 11.64
N LYS A 330 -25.47 6.63 12.85
CA LYS A 330 -24.53 5.56 13.17
C LYS A 330 -24.82 5.03 14.58
N GLU A 331 -25.20 3.78 14.67
CA GLU A 331 -25.34 3.08 15.95
C GLU A 331 -23.96 2.63 16.43
N ASP A 332 -23.36 3.45 17.28
CA ASP A 332 -21.99 3.27 17.76
C ASP A 332 -21.97 3.30 19.29
N PRO A 333 -21.28 2.35 19.97
CA PRO A 333 -21.24 2.27 21.43
C PRO A 333 -20.81 3.56 22.11
N GLU A 334 -19.82 4.27 21.55
CA GLU A 334 -19.33 5.53 22.11
C GLU A 334 -20.39 6.64 22.02
N ILE A 335 -21.09 6.75 20.89
CA ILE A 335 -22.18 7.71 20.70
C ILE A 335 -23.31 7.44 21.68
N LEU A 336 -23.70 6.15 21.81
CA LEU A 336 -24.76 5.75 22.73
C LEU A 336 -24.40 5.96 24.19
N CYS A 337 -23.15 5.71 24.58
CA CYS A 337 -22.64 6.04 25.91
C CYS A 337 -22.72 7.54 26.19
N ASN A 338 -22.23 8.38 25.27
CA ASN A 338 -22.29 9.83 25.40
C ASN A 338 -23.74 10.32 25.53
N LEU A 339 -24.66 9.78 24.73
CA LEU A 339 -26.09 10.10 24.80
C LEU A 339 -26.71 9.67 26.14
N GLY A 340 -26.45 8.44 26.55
CA GLY A 340 -26.94 7.93 27.85
C GLY A 340 -26.41 8.76 29.04
N MET A 341 -25.15 9.13 29.01
CA MET A 341 -24.57 10.01 30.04
C MET A 341 -25.15 11.43 30.00
N ALA A 342 -25.49 11.96 28.82
CA ALA A 342 -26.15 13.25 28.70
C ALA A 342 -27.59 13.18 29.30
N TYR A 343 -28.34 12.13 29.08
CA TYR A 343 -29.66 11.88 29.70
C TYR A 343 -29.54 11.71 31.20
N LEU A 344 -28.49 10.99 31.67
CA LEU A 344 -28.26 10.84 33.11
C LEU A 344 -28.00 12.18 33.79
N ASN A 345 -27.25 13.08 33.14
CA ASN A 345 -26.98 14.42 33.65
C ASN A 345 -28.24 15.32 33.79
N VAL A 346 -29.25 15.12 32.96
CA VAL A 346 -30.52 15.84 33.07
C VAL A 346 -31.57 15.11 33.94
N GLY A 347 -31.19 13.97 34.54
CA GLY A 347 -32.05 13.20 35.44
C GLY A 347 -33.10 12.34 34.70
N ASN A 348 -32.92 12.11 33.42
CA ASN A 348 -33.80 11.21 32.64
C ASN A 348 -33.18 9.78 32.68
N PHE A 349 -33.49 9.08 33.76
CA PHE A 349 -32.90 7.77 34.04
C PHE A 349 -33.38 6.65 33.10
N ASP A 350 -34.60 6.76 32.58
CA ASP A 350 -35.15 5.76 31.66
C ASP A 350 -34.42 5.76 30.32
N ASP A 351 -34.25 6.91 29.68
CA ASP A 351 -33.51 7.03 28.46
C ASP A 351 -32.00 6.78 28.66
N ALA A 352 -31.43 7.24 29.78
CA ALA A 352 -30.04 6.92 30.16
C ALA A 352 -29.81 5.40 30.20
N ASN A 353 -30.68 4.67 30.88
CA ASN A 353 -30.63 3.21 30.97
C ASN A 353 -30.72 2.55 29.59
N TYR A 354 -31.71 3.00 28.78
CA TYR A 354 -31.90 2.45 27.44
C TYR A 354 -30.64 2.55 26.57
N TYR A 355 -30.06 3.74 26.48
CA TYR A 355 -28.89 3.95 25.60
C TYR A 355 -27.61 3.31 26.15
N ILE A 356 -27.38 3.32 27.47
CA ILE A 356 -26.19 2.68 28.06
C ILE A 356 -26.28 1.17 27.95
N GLU A 357 -27.44 0.55 28.20
CA GLU A 357 -27.60 -0.89 28.00
C GLU A 357 -27.42 -1.27 26.54
N ARG A 358 -27.93 -0.47 25.61
CA ARG A 358 -27.74 -0.71 24.18
C ARG A 358 -26.28 -0.61 23.76
N ALA A 359 -25.52 0.36 24.29
CA ALA A 359 -24.08 0.45 24.07
C ALA A 359 -23.36 -0.81 24.59
N TYR A 360 -23.75 -1.27 25.78
CA TYR A 360 -23.17 -2.47 26.38
C TYR A 360 -23.48 -3.75 25.60
N GLU A 361 -24.66 -3.88 25.02
CA GLU A 361 -25.01 -5.00 24.14
C GLU A 361 -24.11 -5.05 22.89
N LEU A 362 -23.77 -3.88 22.33
CA LEU A 362 -22.94 -3.78 21.13
C LEU A 362 -21.44 -4.09 21.42
N ASN A 363 -20.93 -3.65 22.57
CA ASN A 363 -19.53 -3.92 22.96
C ASN A 363 -19.40 -4.07 24.49
N PRO A 364 -19.63 -5.26 25.04
CA PRO A 364 -19.61 -5.50 26.47
C PRO A 364 -18.22 -5.49 27.11
N GLU A 365 -17.15 -5.55 26.29
CA GLU A 365 -15.75 -5.56 26.77
C GLU A 365 -15.13 -4.16 26.72
N ASP A 366 -15.81 -3.17 26.16
CA ASP A 366 -15.31 -1.81 26.08
C ASP A 366 -15.27 -1.13 27.44
N GLU A 367 -14.11 -0.59 27.81
CA GLU A 367 -13.88 0.02 29.13
C GLU A 367 -14.79 1.22 29.37
N VAL A 368 -15.06 2.05 28.32
CA VAL A 368 -15.91 3.24 28.40
C VAL A 368 -17.35 2.82 28.65
N THR A 369 -17.86 1.85 27.89
CA THR A 369 -19.21 1.30 28.04
C THR A 369 -19.42 0.72 29.43
N VAL A 370 -18.46 -0.06 29.93
CA VAL A 370 -18.50 -0.61 31.30
C VAL A 370 -18.48 0.51 32.35
N ALA A 371 -17.71 1.57 32.13
CA ALA A 371 -17.67 2.69 33.05
C ALA A 371 -19.01 3.46 33.09
N CYS A 372 -19.64 3.72 31.91
CA CYS A 372 -20.95 4.33 31.83
C CYS A 372 -22.03 3.51 32.57
N LYS A 373 -22.03 2.17 32.38
CA LYS A 373 -22.95 1.28 33.09
C LYS A 373 -22.74 1.30 34.61
N ARG A 374 -21.50 1.34 35.04
CA ARG A 374 -21.18 1.47 36.49
C ARG A 374 -21.62 2.81 37.06
N GLU A 375 -21.52 3.89 36.28
CA GLU A 375 -21.99 5.20 36.71
C GLU A 375 -23.51 5.23 36.84
N LEU A 376 -24.23 4.72 35.83
CA LEU A 376 -25.69 4.60 35.82
C LEU A 376 -26.20 3.82 37.07
N ALA A 377 -25.54 2.70 37.42
CA ALA A 377 -25.92 1.86 38.58
C ALA A 377 -25.87 2.56 39.95
N LYS A 378 -25.38 3.79 40.02
CA LYS A 378 -25.42 4.59 41.25
C LYS A 378 -26.77 5.32 41.43
N TYR A 379 -27.61 5.39 40.40
CA TYR A 379 -28.81 6.17 40.36
C TYR A 379 -30.09 5.33 40.18
N ILE A 380 -29.94 4.07 39.75
CA ILE A 380 -31.04 3.13 39.53
C ILE A 380 -30.85 1.83 40.29
#